data_c332688d38eea7d3fc7cf98f7d146a46
#
_entry.id   c332688d38eea7d3fc7cf98f7d146a46
#
_cell.length_a   1.000
_cell.length_b   1.000
_cell.length_c   1.000
_cell.angle_alpha   90.00
_cell.angle_beta   90.00
_cell.angle_gamma   90.00
#
_symmetry.space_group_name_H-M   'P 1'
#
loop_
_entity.id
_entity.type
_entity.pdbx_description
1 polymer ?
#
loop_
_entity_poly.entity_id
_entity_poly.type
_entity_poly.pdbx_seq_one_letter_code
_entity_poly.pdbx_strand_id
1 'polypeptide(L)'
;MEPRIQYAMTDVDWAEKFNSARSDRQLALLEGFHPLKHALRFHADILDVVTDDMEELLALSRRLAPDLIGAIQKSTTIVSKELFHRLLRDSRKTEVLAIARRRIVSAEVVLKKRRNAPVVLLEEPSHLGNVGAAIRAAASAGASAVVTTGRHDPWHAEAIRGSAGLHYAVPVAHSSSLGAHEGPLVAVHPDGDTLRFGSVPPDAILAFGSERQGLSDVLLEKANHRISIPMEPDVSSMNLASAVAVVLYAWRLAR
;
A
#
# COMPACT_ATOMS: atom_id res chain seq x y z
N MET A 1 -32.50 25.78 -16.62
CA MET A 1 -31.57 24.94 -15.85
C MET A 1 -31.05 25.80 -14.72
N GLU A 2 -31.67 25.67 -13.55
CA GLU A 2 -31.32 26.48 -12.37
C GLU A 2 -29.91 26.15 -11.91
N PRO A 3 -29.10 27.14 -11.51
CA PRO A 3 -27.78 26.88 -10.93
C PRO A 3 -27.98 26.16 -9.61
N ARG A 4 -27.40 24.95 -9.46
CA ARG A 4 -27.28 24.29 -8.16
C ARG A 4 -26.47 25.20 -7.25
N ILE A 5 -27.11 25.79 -6.26
CA ILE A 5 -26.45 26.52 -5.17
C ILE A 5 -25.65 25.47 -4.41
N GLN A 6 -24.34 25.46 -4.63
CA GLN A 6 -23.41 24.62 -3.87
C GLN A 6 -23.16 25.34 -2.55
N TYR A 7 -23.87 24.94 -1.50
CA TYR A 7 -23.60 25.44 -0.14
C TYR A 7 -22.17 25.05 0.23
N ALA A 8 -21.43 25.99 0.79
CA ALA A 8 -20.11 25.69 1.36
C ALA A 8 -20.30 24.68 2.50
N MET A 9 -19.51 23.60 2.50
CA MET A 9 -19.56 22.58 3.55
C MET A 9 -19.21 23.20 4.90
N THR A 10 -20.00 22.86 5.92
CA THR A 10 -19.74 23.27 7.29
C THR A 10 -18.64 22.38 7.92
N ASP A 11 -18.11 22.80 9.07
CA ASP A 11 -17.17 21.98 9.86
C ASP A 11 -17.77 20.62 10.27
N VAL A 12 -19.08 20.58 10.50
CA VAL A 12 -19.81 19.35 10.84
C VAL A 12 -19.86 18.42 9.62
N ASP A 13 -20.19 18.95 8.44
CA ASP A 13 -20.25 18.18 7.19
C ASP A 13 -18.88 17.54 6.86
N TRP A 14 -17.80 18.31 7.04
CA TRP A 14 -16.44 17.80 6.84
C TRP A 14 -16.10 16.67 7.82
N ALA A 15 -16.42 16.87 9.10
CA ALA A 15 -16.16 15.85 10.13
C ALA A 15 -16.92 14.55 9.85
N GLU A 16 -18.20 14.64 9.48
CA GLU A 16 -19.02 13.49 9.12
C GLU A 16 -18.48 12.78 7.86
N LYS A 17 -18.10 13.54 6.84
CA LYS A 17 -17.56 13.00 5.59
C LYS A 17 -16.27 12.21 5.81
N PHE A 18 -15.30 12.77 6.56
CA PHE A 18 -14.05 12.09 6.88
C PHE A 18 -14.26 10.89 7.80
N ASN A 19 -15.18 10.97 8.76
CA ASN A 19 -15.52 9.84 9.62
C ASN A 19 -16.18 8.69 8.82
N SER A 20 -17.10 9.01 7.92
CA SER A 20 -17.74 8.03 7.05
C SER A 20 -16.72 7.37 6.11
N ALA A 21 -15.80 8.14 5.53
CA ALA A 21 -14.75 7.63 4.67
C ALA A 21 -13.81 6.63 5.37
N ARG A 22 -13.63 6.74 6.70
CA ARG A 22 -12.81 5.79 7.47
C ARG A 22 -13.40 4.38 7.53
N SER A 23 -14.71 4.25 7.52
CA SER A 23 -15.43 2.97 7.59
C SER A 23 -15.83 2.44 6.22
N ASP A 24 -15.82 3.28 5.19
CA ASP A 24 -16.20 2.91 3.83
C ASP A 24 -15.05 2.14 3.14
N ARG A 25 -15.33 0.88 2.80
CA ARG A 25 -14.36 0.03 2.09
C ARG A 25 -14.12 0.40 0.63
N GLN A 26 -14.87 1.35 0.08
CA GLN A 26 -14.64 1.90 -1.26
C GLN A 26 -13.68 3.09 -1.23
N LEU A 27 -13.43 3.66 -0.04
CA LEU A 27 -12.67 4.87 0.14
C LEU A 27 -11.35 4.59 0.88
N ALA A 28 -10.37 5.42 0.57
CA ALA A 28 -9.06 5.45 1.20
C ALA A 28 -8.79 6.83 1.78
N LEU A 29 -8.28 6.87 3.00
CA LEU A 29 -7.78 8.08 3.62
C LEU A 29 -6.29 8.23 3.36
N LEU A 30 -5.93 9.36 2.77
CA LEU A 30 -4.55 9.74 2.49
C LEU A 30 -4.13 10.77 3.53
N GLU A 31 -3.30 10.36 4.47
CA GLU A 31 -2.80 11.23 5.54
C GLU A 31 -1.35 11.62 5.23
N GLY A 32 -1.15 12.86 4.80
CA GLY A 32 0.14 13.48 4.50
C GLY A 32 0.45 13.68 3.03
N PHE A 33 1.46 14.49 2.79
CA PHE A 33 1.88 14.91 1.45
C PHE A 33 2.28 13.74 0.54
N HIS A 34 3.06 12.79 1.04
CA HIS A 34 3.55 11.69 0.21
C HIS A 34 2.44 10.77 -0.30
N PRO A 35 1.44 10.34 0.50
CA PRO A 35 0.29 9.61 0.02
C PRO A 35 -0.50 10.37 -1.05
N LEU A 36 -0.78 11.66 -0.84
CA LEU A 36 -1.48 12.50 -1.82
C LEU A 36 -0.68 12.62 -3.12
N LYS A 37 0.62 12.91 -3.03
CA LYS A 37 1.52 13.03 -4.18
C LYS A 37 1.49 11.78 -5.06
N HIS A 38 1.65 10.60 -4.48
CA HIS A 38 1.65 9.36 -5.26
C HIS A 38 0.26 9.01 -5.77
N ALA A 39 -0.79 9.22 -4.99
CA ALA A 39 -2.16 9.03 -5.47
C ALA A 39 -2.43 9.87 -6.73
N LEU A 40 -2.05 11.14 -6.72
CA LEU A 40 -2.17 12.03 -7.89
C LEU A 40 -1.32 11.53 -9.07
N ARG A 41 -0.05 11.17 -8.87
CA ARG A 41 0.86 10.69 -9.93
C ARG A 41 0.37 9.42 -10.59
N PHE A 42 -0.26 8.54 -9.83
CA PHE A 42 -0.82 7.29 -10.33
C PHE A 42 -2.32 7.39 -10.61
N HIS A 43 -2.84 8.62 -10.84
CA HIS A 43 -4.19 8.90 -11.32
C HIS A 43 -5.28 8.27 -10.44
N ALA A 44 -5.17 8.41 -9.12
CA ALA A 44 -6.25 8.08 -8.20
C ALA A 44 -7.43 9.03 -8.40
N ASP A 45 -8.63 8.52 -8.22
CA ASP A 45 -9.84 9.35 -8.14
C ASP A 45 -9.89 10.01 -6.76
N ILE A 46 -9.38 11.24 -6.68
CA ILE A 46 -9.36 12.07 -5.47
C ILE A 46 -10.69 12.78 -5.35
N LEU A 47 -11.38 12.56 -4.25
CA LEU A 47 -12.69 13.14 -3.99
C LEU A 47 -12.60 14.47 -3.25
N ASP A 48 -11.75 14.53 -2.24
CA ASP A 48 -11.56 15.72 -1.40
C ASP A 48 -10.12 15.82 -0.92
N VAL A 49 -9.66 17.06 -0.79
CA VAL A 49 -8.36 17.38 -0.18
C VAL A 49 -8.55 18.57 0.74
N VAL A 50 -8.09 18.48 1.97
CA VAL A 50 -8.14 19.58 2.95
C VAL A 50 -6.78 19.84 3.58
N THR A 51 -6.50 21.10 3.86
CA THR A 51 -5.32 21.58 4.60
C THR A 51 -5.72 22.73 5.51
N ASP A 52 -4.98 22.96 6.57
CA ASP A 52 -5.11 24.18 7.38
C ASP A 52 -4.07 25.25 7.01
N ASP A 53 -3.04 24.87 6.24
CA ASP A 53 -1.99 25.78 5.76
C ASP A 53 -1.63 25.50 4.29
N MET A 54 -2.21 26.30 3.39
CA MET A 54 -1.95 26.19 1.95
C MET A 54 -0.52 26.58 1.60
N GLU A 55 0.10 27.52 2.32
CA GLU A 55 1.46 27.98 2.01
C GLU A 55 2.47 26.86 2.34
N GLU A 56 2.34 26.21 3.50
CA GLU A 56 3.16 25.04 3.88
C GLU A 56 2.99 23.91 2.86
N LEU A 57 1.75 23.59 2.48
CA LEU A 57 1.46 22.55 1.49
C LEU A 57 2.09 22.87 0.12
N LEU A 58 1.98 24.10 -0.35
CA LEU A 58 2.58 24.51 -1.63
C LEU A 58 4.10 24.60 -1.56
N ALA A 59 4.69 24.96 -0.42
CA ALA A 59 6.13 24.93 -0.21
C ALA A 59 6.68 23.49 -0.32
N LEU A 60 6.00 22.52 0.29
CA LEU A 60 6.31 21.10 0.12
C LEU A 60 6.16 20.65 -1.33
N SER A 61 5.09 21.08 -1.99
CA SER A 61 4.83 20.74 -3.39
C SER A 61 5.94 21.25 -4.31
N ARG A 62 6.38 22.48 -4.15
CA ARG A 62 7.50 23.05 -4.93
C ARG A 62 8.78 22.23 -4.77
N ARG A 63 9.05 21.74 -3.57
CA ARG A 63 10.28 20.99 -3.25
C ARG A 63 10.22 19.54 -3.71
N LEU A 64 9.07 18.86 -3.56
CA LEU A 64 8.98 17.40 -3.66
C LEU A 64 8.15 16.90 -4.86
N ALA A 65 7.33 17.75 -5.45
CA ALA A 65 6.46 17.42 -6.59
C ALA A 65 6.05 18.68 -7.38
N PRO A 66 7.01 19.42 -7.99
CA PRO A 66 6.70 20.65 -8.73
C PRO A 66 5.72 20.42 -9.90
N ASP A 67 5.70 19.20 -10.43
CA ASP A 67 4.78 18.74 -11.47
C ASP A 67 3.30 18.70 -11.03
N LEU A 68 3.03 18.65 -9.72
CA LEU A 68 1.69 18.51 -9.16
C LEU A 68 1.12 19.79 -8.52
N ILE A 69 1.87 20.89 -8.49
CA ILE A 69 1.46 22.14 -7.81
C ILE A 69 0.07 22.57 -8.24
N GLY A 70 -0.17 22.66 -9.56
CA GLY A 70 -1.45 23.10 -10.11
C GLY A 70 -2.61 22.19 -9.74
N ALA A 71 -2.39 20.88 -9.74
CA ALA A 71 -3.40 19.90 -9.34
C ALA A 71 -3.72 20.01 -7.84
N ILE A 72 -2.71 20.09 -6.99
CA ILE A 72 -2.86 20.23 -5.53
C ILE A 72 -3.59 21.53 -5.21
N GLN A 73 -3.15 22.67 -5.76
CA GLN A 73 -3.76 23.96 -5.50
C GLN A 73 -5.24 24.01 -5.92
N LYS A 74 -5.58 23.39 -7.05
CA LYS A 74 -6.95 23.37 -7.57
C LYS A 74 -7.89 22.47 -6.76
N SER A 75 -7.39 21.36 -6.23
CA SER A 75 -8.20 20.35 -5.54
C SER A 75 -8.32 20.57 -4.05
N THR A 76 -7.49 21.44 -3.44
CA THR A 76 -7.39 21.59 -1.99
C THR A 76 -8.29 22.68 -1.44
N THR A 77 -9.09 22.34 -0.44
CA THR A 77 -9.89 23.27 0.35
C THR A 77 -9.15 23.61 1.64
N ILE A 78 -9.09 24.91 1.97
CA ILE A 78 -8.56 25.38 3.24
C ILE A 78 -9.65 25.26 4.28
N VAL A 79 -9.33 24.64 5.42
CA VAL A 79 -10.22 24.51 6.59
C VAL A 79 -9.60 25.18 7.81
N SER A 80 -10.39 25.39 8.87
CA SER A 80 -9.84 25.92 10.12
C SER A 80 -8.86 24.95 10.77
N LYS A 81 -7.88 25.46 11.52
CA LYS A 81 -6.92 24.63 12.27
C LYS A 81 -7.64 23.70 13.25
N GLU A 82 -8.68 24.19 13.90
CA GLU A 82 -9.51 23.44 14.83
C GLU A 82 -10.19 22.25 14.15
N LEU A 83 -10.75 22.46 12.95
CA LEU A 83 -11.33 21.38 12.16
C LEU A 83 -10.27 20.40 11.72
N PHE A 84 -9.17 20.88 11.14
CA PHE A 84 -8.09 20.03 10.64
C PHE A 84 -7.56 19.11 11.74
N HIS A 85 -7.32 19.63 12.95
CA HIS A 85 -6.94 18.84 14.12
C HIS A 85 -7.99 17.81 14.54
N ARG A 86 -9.27 18.13 14.45
CA ARG A 86 -10.35 17.15 14.72
C ARG A 86 -10.40 16.03 13.68
N LEU A 87 -10.06 16.30 12.43
CA LEU A 87 -9.98 15.29 11.38
C LEU A 87 -8.81 14.34 11.57
N LEU A 88 -7.73 14.77 12.22
CA LEU A 88 -6.60 13.92 12.60
C LEU A 88 -6.98 13.05 13.81
N ARG A 89 -6.93 11.73 13.66
CA ARG A 89 -7.10 10.80 14.81
C ARG A 89 -5.83 10.61 15.62
N ASP A 90 -4.70 10.93 15.02
CA ASP A 90 -3.37 10.73 15.59
C ASP A 90 -2.71 12.11 15.75
N SER A 91 -2.01 12.31 16.86
CA SER A 91 -1.29 13.56 17.15
C SER A 91 -0.09 13.83 16.21
N ARG A 92 0.11 12.97 15.22
CA ARG A 92 1.17 13.14 14.24
C ARG A 92 0.90 14.34 13.34
N LYS A 93 1.92 15.19 13.21
CA LYS A 93 1.85 16.36 12.34
C LYS A 93 1.75 15.91 10.87
N THR A 94 0.76 16.45 10.16
CA THR A 94 0.60 16.29 8.72
C THR A 94 0.11 17.60 8.12
N GLU A 95 0.39 17.82 6.86
CA GLU A 95 0.12 19.06 6.15
C GLU A 95 -1.18 18.99 5.33
N VAL A 96 -1.67 17.76 5.10
CA VAL A 96 -2.81 17.54 4.21
C VAL A 96 -3.52 16.23 4.54
N LEU A 97 -4.84 16.24 4.39
CA LEU A 97 -5.68 15.05 4.41
C LEU A 97 -6.46 14.97 3.10
N ALA A 98 -6.64 13.76 2.58
CA ALA A 98 -7.47 13.57 1.40
C ALA A 98 -8.30 12.29 1.48
N ILE A 99 -9.42 12.29 0.76
CA ILE A 99 -10.25 11.12 0.51
C ILE A 99 -10.11 10.75 -0.96
N ALA A 100 -9.83 9.49 -1.23
CA ALA A 100 -9.73 8.97 -2.58
C ALA A 100 -10.51 7.65 -2.72
N ARG A 101 -10.91 7.28 -3.94
CA ARG A 101 -11.45 5.94 -4.21
C ARG A 101 -10.35 4.91 -4.17
N ARG A 102 -10.62 3.73 -3.56
CA ARG A 102 -9.71 2.58 -3.62
C ARG A 102 -9.72 1.98 -5.03
N ARG A 103 -8.56 1.52 -5.49
CA ARG A 103 -8.48 0.63 -6.65
C ARG A 103 -8.71 -0.80 -6.22
N ILE A 104 -9.97 -1.19 -6.12
CA ILE A 104 -10.34 -2.54 -5.70
C ILE A 104 -10.05 -3.50 -6.85
N VAL A 105 -9.21 -4.49 -6.59
CA VAL A 105 -8.91 -5.59 -7.49
C VAL A 105 -9.19 -6.91 -6.81
N SER A 106 -9.74 -7.87 -7.57
CA SER A 106 -9.96 -9.21 -7.05
C SER A 106 -8.65 -9.98 -6.94
N ALA A 107 -8.39 -10.58 -5.77
CA ALA A 107 -7.25 -11.47 -5.58
C ALA A 107 -7.26 -12.63 -6.57
N GLU A 108 -8.44 -13.19 -6.86
CA GLU A 108 -8.59 -14.26 -7.83
C GLU A 108 -8.16 -13.84 -9.25
N VAL A 109 -8.57 -12.65 -9.68
CA VAL A 109 -8.16 -12.10 -10.99
C VAL A 109 -6.64 -11.89 -11.05
N VAL A 110 -6.06 -11.34 -9.99
CA VAL A 110 -4.61 -11.12 -9.90
C VAL A 110 -3.84 -12.42 -9.94
N LEU A 111 -4.27 -13.42 -9.17
CA LEU A 111 -3.56 -14.69 -9.01
C LEU A 111 -3.68 -15.60 -10.25
N LYS A 112 -4.79 -15.54 -10.99
CA LYS A 112 -5.00 -16.30 -12.23
C LYS A 112 -4.46 -15.63 -13.49
N LYS A 113 -4.04 -14.36 -13.41
CA LYS A 113 -3.52 -13.64 -14.58
C LYS A 113 -2.10 -14.10 -14.91
N ARG A 114 -1.86 -14.43 -16.19
CA ARG A 114 -0.48 -14.65 -16.70
C ARG A 114 0.33 -13.35 -16.53
N ARG A 115 1.58 -13.48 -16.09
CA ARG A 115 2.42 -12.34 -15.72
C ARG A 115 3.90 -12.62 -16.02
N ASN A 116 4.67 -11.55 -16.06
CA ASN A 116 6.13 -11.59 -16.26
C ASN A 116 6.88 -10.88 -15.11
N ALA A 117 6.19 -10.63 -14.01
CA ALA A 117 6.74 -10.09 -12.77
C ALA A 117 6.05 -10.75 -11.58
N PRO A 118 6.75 -11.02 -10.47
CA PRO A 118 6.20 -11.72 -9.32
C PRO A 118 5.01 -11.01 -8.69
N VAL A 119 4.13 -11.80 -8.08
CA VAL A 119 3.15 -11.33 -7.09
C VAL A 119 3.73 -11.52 -5.71
N VAL A 120 3.58 -10.55 -4.83
CA VAL A 120 3.89 -10.68 -3.40
C VAL A 120 2.65 -11.13 -2.67
N LEU A 121 2.71 -12.26 -1.97
CA LEU A 121 1.68 -12.74 -1.06
C LEU A 121 2.15 -12.53 0.37
N LEU A 122 1.41 -11.76 1.15
CA LEU A 122 1.64 -11.60 2.59
C LEU A 122 0.59 -12.42 3.34
N GLU A 123 0.99 -13.52 3.96
CA GLU A 123 0.09 -14.37 4.71
C GLU A 123 -0.09 -13.82 6.12
N GLU A 124 -1.31 -13.42 6.45
CA GLU A 124 -1.74 -12.92 7.77
C GLU A 124 -0.79 -11.92 8.42
N PRO A 125 -0.35 -10.87 7.72
CA PRO A 125 0.59 -9.89 8.28
C PRO A 125 0.00 -9.22 9.51
N SER A 126 0.82 -9.06 10.57
CA SER A 126 0.35 -8.56 11.87
C SER A 126 0.40 -7.04 11.98
N HIS A 127 1.31 -6.38 11.25
CA HIS A 127 1.56 -4.94 11.35
C HIS A 127 1.28 -4.21 10.05
N LEU A 128 0.31 -3.29 10.09
CA LEU A 128 -0.10 -2.49 8.93
C LEU A 128 1.04 -1.63 8.36
N GLY A 129 1.95 -1.15 9.21
CA GLY A 129 3.15 -0.44 8.76
C GLY A 129 4.05 -1.31 7.89
N ASN A 130 4.23 -2.59 8.23
CA ASN A 130 4.99 -3.55 7.43
C ASN A 130 4.27 -3.88 6.12
N VAL A 131 2.93 -4.02 6.14
CA VAL A 131 2.13 -4.16 4.92
C VAL A 131 2.37 -2.99 3.97
N GLY A 132 2.29 -1.76 4.48
CA GLY A 132 2.55 -0.57 3.69
C GLY A 132 3.98 -0.54 3.12
N ALA A 133 4.98 -0.83 3.94
CA ALA A 133 6.38 -0.85 3.51
C ALA A 133 6.64 -1.96 2.46
N ALA A 134 6.00 -3.14 2.60
CA ALA A 134 6.07 -4.21 1.60
C ALA A 134 5.41 -3.79 0.28
N ILE A 135 4.24 -3.13 0.32
CA ILE A 135 3.60 -2.55 -0.88
C ILE A 135 4.53 -1.53 -1.56
N ARG A 136 5.21 -0.71 -0.77
CA ARG A 136 6.18 0.26 -1.28
C ARG A 136 7.36 -0.43 -1.98
N ALA A 137 7.92 -1.47 -1.39
CA ALA A 137 8.98 -2.28 -1.97
C ALA A 137 8.51 -2.96 -3.27
N ALA A 138 7.32 -3.55 -3.27
CA ALA A 138 6.70 -4.19 -4.42
C ALA A 138 6.50 -3.22 -5.59
N ALA A 139 5.91 -2.05 -5.34
CA ALA A 139 5.73 -1.00 -6.33
C ALA A 139 7.09 -0.54 -6.92
N SER A 140 8.08 -0.32 -6.05
CA SER A 140 9.43 0.15 -6.46
C SER A 140 10.18 -0.89 -7.28
N ALA A 141 10.05 -2.17 -6.95
CA ALA A 141 10.68 -3.27 -7.69
C ALA A 141 9.92 -3.66 -8.97
N GLY A 142 8.70 -3.19 -9.18
CA GLY A 142 7.87 -3.52 -10.34
C GLY A 142 7.22 -4.90 -10.24
N ALA A 143 6.82 -5.32 -9.05
CA ALA A 143 5.98 -6.50 -8.85
C ALA A 143 4.62 -6.34 -9.57
N SER A 144 4.03 -7.45 -10.00
CA SER A 144 2.73 -7.45 -10.67
C SER A 144 1.58 -7.07 -9.77
N ALA A 145 1.65 -7.45 -8.50
CA ALA A 145 0.65 -7.14 -7.48
C ALA A 145 1.14 -7.46 -6.07
N VAL A 146 0.39 -7.00 -5.08
CA VAL A 146 0.47 -7.46 -3.69
C VAL A 146 -0.88 -8.04 -3.29
N VAL A 147 -0.87 -9.23 -2.73
CA VAL A 147 -2.06 -9.88 -2.16
C VAL A 147 -1.81 -10.08 -0.67
N THR A 148 -2.76 -9.69 0.18
CA THR A 148 -2.72 -9.96 1.61
C THR A 148 -3.82 -10.93 2.00
N THR A 149 -3.58 -11.76 3.03
CA THR A 149 -4.62 -12.57 3.65
C THR A 149 -4.85 -12.16 5.10
N GLY A 150 -5.79 -12.83 5.77
CA GLY A 150 -6.10 -12.59 7.17
C GLY A 150 -7.04 -11.41 7.41
N ARG A 151 -6.99 -10.85 8.62
CA ARG A 151 -8.00 -9.88 9.08
C ARG A 151 -7.73 -8.42 8.74
N HIS A 152 -6.48 -8.08 8.45
CA HIS A 152 -6.07 -6.69 8.26
C HIS A 152 -6.32 -6.20 6.84
N ASP A 153 -7.05 -5.10 6.73
CA ASP A 153 -7.30 -4.43 5.46
C ASP A 153 -6.01 -3.73 4.97
N PRO A 154 -5.43 -4.13 3.82
CA PRO A 154 -4.23 -3.48 3.29
C PRO A 154 -4.45 -2.02 2.90
N TRP A 155 -5.71 -1.58 2.74
CA TRP A 155 -6.06 -0.19 2.46
C TRP A 155 -6.32 0.66 3.72
N HIS A 156 -6.00 0.15 4.89
CA HIS A 156 -6.04 0.95 6.12
C HIS A 156 -5.09 2.15 6.04
N ALA A 157 -5.47 3.29 6.62
CA ALA A 157 -4.69 4.53 6.55
C ALA A 157 -3.22 4.37 6.99
N GLU A 158 -2.96 3.51 7.97
CA GLU A 158 -1.58 3.21 8.41
C GLU A 158 -0.77 2.49 7.33
N ALA A 159 -1.36 1.53 6.61
CA ALA A 159 -0.69 0.86 5.50
C ALA A 159 -0.47 1.81 4.31
N ILE A 160 -1.45 2.68 4.01
CA ILE A 160 -1.31 3.70 2.97
C ILE A 160 -0.17 4.67 3.31
N ARG A 161 -0.06 5.08 4.57
CA ARG A 161 1.05 5.92 5.03
C ARG A 161 2.39 5.19 4.92
N GLY A 162 2.46 3.93 5.37
CA GLY A 162 3.66 3.09 5.26
C GLY A 162 4.14 2.91 3.83
N SER A 163 3.22 2.80 2.88
CA SER A 163 3.53 2.73 1.45
C SER A 163 3.78 4.10 0.80
N ALA A 164 3.57 5.18 1.54
CA ALA A 164 3.53 6.55 0.99
C ALA A 164 2.50 6.72 -0.16
N GLY A 165 1.38 5.97 -0.12
CA GLY A 165 0.33 6.01 -1.14
C GLY A 165 0.63 5.21 -2.41
N LEU A 166 1.68 4.40 -2.44
CA LEU A 166 2.03 3.57 -3.61
C LEU A 166 1.06 2.39 -3.86
N HIS A 167 -0.04 2.30 -3.09
CA HIS A 167 -1.20 1.46 -3.40
C HIS A 167 -1.80 1.75 -4.78
N TYR A 168 -1.61 2.97 -5.30
CA TYR A 168 -2.07 3.36 -6.62
C TYR A 168 -1.09 3.02 -7.75
N ALA A 169 0.15 2.65 -7.40
CA ALA A 169 1.19 2.28 -8.35
C ALA A 169 1.22 0.78 -8.68
N VAL A 170 0.71 -0.06 -7.78
CA VAL A 170 0.67 -1.51 -7.92
C VAL A 170 -0.70 -2.04 -7.50
N PRO A 171 -1.27 -3.04 -8.18
CA PRO A 171 -2.51 -3.67 -7.73
C PRO A 171 -2.37 -4.24 -6.32
N VAL A 172 -3.27 -3.85 -5.41
CA VAL A 172 -3.32 -4.36 -4.03
C VAL A 172 -4.66 -5.04 -3.82
N ALA A 173 -4.63 -6.34 -3.52
CA ALA A 173 -5.80 -7.16 -3.30
C ALA A 173 -5.79 -7.77 -1.90
N HIS A 174 -6.98 -8.13 -1.42
CA HIS A 174 -7.17 -8.83 -0.16
C HIS A 174 -8.05 -10.06 -0.35
N SER A 175 -7.72 -11.14 0.34
CA SER A 175 -8.49 -12.40 0.33
C SER A 175 -8.47 -13.03 1.71
N SER A 176 -9.42 -13.93 1.99
CA SER A 176 -9.37 -14.71 3.23
C SER A 176 -8.27 -15.77 3.25
N SER A 177 -7.87 -16.26 2.07
CA SER A 177 -6.82 -17.28 1.90
C SER A 177 -6.26 -17.25 0.48
N LEU A 178 -5.16 -17.97 0.25
CA LEU A 178 -4.65 -18.21 -1.11
C LEU A 178 -5.60 -19.15 -1.85
N GLY A 179 -6.22 -18.63 -2.91
CA GLY A 179 -7.06 -19.40 -3.82
C GLY A 179 -6.28 -20.07 -4.96
N ALA A 180 -7.02 -20.51 -6.00
CA ALA A 180 -6.43 -21.00 -7.23
C ALA A 180 -5.56 -19.92 -7.90
N HIS A 181 -4.42 -20.33 -8.43
CA HIS A 181 -3.45 -19.40 -9.00
C HIS A 181 -2.70 -20.00 -10.21
N GLU A 182 -2.12 -19.12 -11.02
CA GLU A 182 -1.17 -19.45 -12.08
C GLU A 182 0.26 -19.14 -11.62
N GLY A 183 1.23 -19.89 -12.14
CA GLY A 183 2.65 -19.76 -11.80
C GLY A 183 3.04 -20.44 -10.49
N PRO A 184 4.35 -20.60 -10.26
CA PRO A 184 4.86 -21.30 -9.10
C PRO A 184 4.66 -20.49 -7.81
N LEU A 185 4.24 -21.20 -6.76
CA LEU A 185 4.23 -20.69 -5.40
C LEU A 185 5.61 -20.90 -4.78
N VAL A 186 6.27 -19.81 -4.44
CA VAL A 186 7.61 -19.80 -3.84
C VAL A 186 7.50 -19.29 -2.41
N ALA A 187 7.72 -20.17 -1.45
CA ALA A 187 7.73 -19.80 -0.03
C ALA A 187 9.09 -19.21 0.38
N VAL A 188 9.08 -18.04 0.99
CA VAL A 188 10.28 -17.45 1.59
C VAL A 188 10.36 -17.97 3.03
N HIS A 189 11.28 -18.94 3.27
CA HIS A 189 11.37 -19.68 4.52
C HIS A 189 12.82 -20.03 4.84
N PRO A 190 13.24 -20.08 6.12
CA PRO A 190 14.63 -20.40 6.50
C PRO A 190 15.16 -21.73 5.94
N ASP A 191 14.32 -22.76 5.84
CA ASP A 191 14.69 -24.09 5.33
C ASP A 191 14.72 -24.20 3.79
N GLY A 192 14.63 -23.08 3.09
CA GLY A 192 14.68 -23.04 1.63
C GLY A 192 16.11 -23.04 1.06
N ASP A 193 16.18 -23.21 -0.25
CA ASP A 193 17.44 -23.01 -0.98
C ASP A 193 17.90 -21.56 -0.88
N THR A 194 19.20 -21.34 -0.73
CA THR A 194 19.76 -19.99 -0.62
C THR A 194 19.37 -19.12 -1.83
N LEU A 195 18.75 -17.97 -1.55
CA LEU A 195 18.41 -16.97 -2.56
C LEU A 195 19.65 -16.55 -3.36
N ARG A 196 19.54 -16.60 -4.69
CA ARG A 196 20.56 -16.15 -5.64
C ARG A 196 19.95 -15.26 -6.69
N PHE A 197 20.74 -14.43 -7.34
CA PHE A 197 20.30 -13.69 -8.51
C PHE A 197 19.79 -14.64 -9.58
N GLY A 198 18.57 -14.38 -10.09
CA GLY A 198 17.93 -15.23 -11.10
C GLY A 198 17.23 -16.48 -10.58
N SER A 199 17.26 -16.79 -9.28
CA SER A 199 16.56 -17.95 -8.71
C SER A 199 15.04 -17.76 -8.57
N VAL A 200 14.55 -16.52 -8.70
CA VAL A 200 13.12 -16.20 -8.59
C VAL A 200 12.47 -16.23 -9.97
N PRO A 201 11.49 -17.13 -10.22
CA PRO A 201 10.75 -17.14 -11.48
C PRO A 201 9.98 -15.82 -11.71
N PRO A 202 9.92 -15.30 -12.93
CA PRO A 202 9.27 -14.03 -13.22
C PRO A 202 7.75 -14.06 -12.99
N ASP A 203 7.13 -15.22 -13.05
CA ASP A 203 5.71 -15.42 -12.84
C ASP A 203 5.37 -15.97 -11.44
N ALA A 204 6.32 -16.00 -10.52
CA ALA A 204 6.16 -16.54 -9.17
C ALA A 204 5.12 -15.78 -8.35
N ILE A 205 4.50 -16.50 -7.41
CA ILE A 205 3.88 -15.95 -6.22
C ILE A 205 4.87 -16.12 -5.08
N LEU A 206 5.41 -15.01 -4.60
CA LEU A 206 6.37 -14.98 -3.51
C LEU A 206 5.62 -14.85 -2.19
N ALA A 207 5.55 -15.92 -1.41
CA ALA A 207 4.85 -15.97 -0.15
C ALA A 207 5.75 -15.63 1.03
N PHE A 208 5.31 -14.68 1.84
CA PHE A 208 5.94 -14.24 3.07
C PHE A 208 4.95 -14.43 4.22
N GLY A 209 5.39 -15.03 5.30
CA GLY A 209 4.58 -15.28 6.48
C GLY A 209 4.45 -14.07 7.40
N SER A 210 3.60 -14.22 8.41
CA SER A 210 3.45 -13.22 9.48
C SER A 210 4.74 -13.10 10.31
N GLU A 211 4.89 -11.95 10.98
CA GLU A 211 6.10 -11.62 11.76
C GLU A 211 6.33 -12.54 12.95
N ARG A 212 5.29 -13.21 13.45
CA ARG A 212 5.39 -14.06 14.64
C ARG A 212 5.34 -15.55 14.32
N GLN A 213 4.49 -15.95 13.39
CA GLN A 213 4.22 -17.37 13.12
C GLN A 213 4.89 -17.87 11.83
N GLY A 214 5.40 -16.94 10.99
CA GLY A 214 5.91 -17.32 9.68
C GLY A 214 4.78 -17.71 8.73
N LEU A 215 5.09 -18.54 7.76
CA LEU A 215 4.13 -19.15 6.83
C LEU A 215 3.43 -20.34 7.49
N SER A 216 2.13 -20.52 7.18
CA SER A 216 1.39 -21.69 7.64
C SER A 216 1.90 -22.99 6.99
N ASP A 217 1.74 -24.13 7.69
CA ASP A 217 2.07 -25.46 7.16
C ASP A 217 1.32 -25.73 5.86
N VAL A 218 0.05 -25.31 5.78
CA VAL A 218 -0.79 -25.44 4.57
C VAL A 218 -0.17 -24.74 3.36
N LEU A 219 0.42 -23.57 3.56
CA LEU A 219 1.03 -22.82 2.46
C LEU A 219 2.42 -23.39 2.13
N LEU A 220 3.16 -23.84 3.15
CA LEU A 220 4.44 -24.53 2.97
C LEU A 220 4.29 -25.86 2.21
N GLU A 221 3.24 -26.63 2.46
CA GLU A 221 2.93 -27.88 1.73
C GLU A 221 2.55 -27.63 0.25
N LYS A 222 1.87 -26.51 -0.03
CA LYS A 222 1.48 -26.12 -1.39
C LYS A 222 2.62 -25.47 -2.19
N ALA A 223 3.71 -25.05 -1.53
CA ALA A 223 4.79 -24.36 -2.20
C ALA A 223 5.55 -25.29 -3.16
N ASN A 224 5.73 -24.82 -4.40
CA ASN A 224 6.53 -25.53 -5.40
C ASN A 224 8.01 -25.46 -5.10
N HIS A 225 8.45 -24.36 -4.49
CA HIS A 225 9.83 -24.11 -4.09
C HIS A 225 9.87 -23.37 -2.77
N ARG A 226 10.97 -23.55 -2.02
CA ARG A 226 11.29 -22.75 -0.85
C ARG A 226 12.62 -22.05 -1.08
N ILE A 227 12.71 -20.77 -0.76
CA ILE A 227 13.94 -19.98 -0.83
C ILE A 227 14.23 -19.35 0.52
N SER A 228 15.50 -19.29 0.89
CA SER A 228 15.96 -18.66 2.13
C SER A 228 16.82 -17.43 1.83
N ILE A 229 16.60 -16.36 2.58
CA ILE A 229 17.51 -15.21 2.59
C ILE A 229 18.66 -15.56 3.52
N PRO A 230 19.93 -15.56 3.03
CA PRO A 230 21.07 -15.87 3.90
C PRO A 230 21.18 -14.80 4.99
N MET A 231 21.37 -15.26 6.23
CA MET A 231 21.55 -14.41 7.41
C MET A 231 22.80 -14.86 8.18
N GLU A 232 23.35 -13.97 8.98
CA GLU A 232 24.44 -14.31 9.90
C GLU A 232 23.98 -15.37 10.93
N PRO A 233 24.91 -16.21 11.44
CA PRO A 233 24.60 -17.14 12.50
C PRO A 233 23.86 -16.48 13.67
N ASP A 234 22.92 -17.20 14.27
CA ASP A 234 22.09 -16.76 15.39
C ASP A 234 21.07 -15.65 15.10
N VAL A 235 21.02 -15.12 13.87
CA VAL A 235 19.96 -14.22 13.41
C VAL A 235 18.83 -15.03 12.78
N SER A 236 17.71 -15.16 13.48
CA SER A 236 16.60 -16.05 13.10
C SER A 236 15.61 -15.47 12.10
N SER A 237 15.55 -14.13 11.96
CA SER A 237 14.57 -13.47 11.09
C SER A 237 14.97 -12.04 10.77
N MET A 238 14.36 -11.49 9.73
CA MET A 238 14.42 -10.08 9.38
C MET A 238 13.00 -9.48 9.25
N ASN A 239 12.91 -8.15 9.26
CA ASN A 239 11.63 -7.46 9.08
C ASN A 239 10.96 -7.90 7.77
N LEU A 240 9.63 -8.08 7.81
CA LEU A 240 8.82 -8.54 6.67
C LEU A 240 9.04 -7.70 5.40
N ALA A 241 8.97 -6.38 5.51
CA ALA A 241 9.14 -5.51 4.36
C ALA A 241 10.58 -5.53 3.80
N SER A 242 11.57 -5.72 4.67
CA SER A 242 12.97 -5.91 4.28
C SER A 242 13.16 -7.22 3.52
N ALA A 243 12.55 -8.31 3.99
CA ALA A 243 12.56 -9.59 3.29
C ALA A 243 11.93 -9.48 1.88
N VAL A 244 10.76 -8.84 1.79
CA VAL A 244 10.10 -8.55 0.50
C VAL A 244 11.02 -7.77 -0.43
N ALA A 245 11.67 -6.72 0.07
CA ALA A 245 12.58 -5.90 -0.73
C ALA A 245 13.78 -6.71 -1.23
N VAL A 246 14.45 -7.48 -0.36
CA VAL A 246 15.61 -8.31 -0.71
C VAL A 246 15.27 -9.29 -1.83
N VAL A 247 14.18 -10.05 -1.68
CA VAL A 247 13.78 -11.06 -2.68
C VAL A 247 13.40 -10.41 -4.01
N LEU A 248 12.62 -9.34 -3.97
CA LEU A 248 12.21 -8.65 -5.19
C LEU A 248 13.38 -7.98 -5.92
N TYR A 249 14.35 -7.41 -5.20
CA TYR A 249 15.52 -6.82 -5.83
C TYR A 249 16.52 -7.87 -6.32
N ALA A 250 16.62 -9.03 -5.68
CA ALA A 250 17.36 -10.16 -6.24
C ALA A 250 16.79 -10.63 -7.59
N TRP A 251 15.44 -10.62 -7.72
CA TRP A 251 14.77 -10.87 -8.98
C TRP A 251 14.99 -9.74 -10.00
N ARG A 252 14.80 -8.48 -9.59
CA ARG A 252 14.85 -7.34 -10.51
C ARG A 252 16.24 -7.09 -11.09
N LEU A 253 17.28 -7.26 -10.28
CA LEU A 253 18.67 -7.02 -10.70
C LEU A 253 19.24 -8.16 -11.56
N ALA A 254 18.55 -9.28 -11.65
CA ALA A 254 18.90 -10.40 -12.52
C ALA A 254 18.31 -10.30 -13.94
N ARG A 255 17.58 -9.22 -14.24
CA ARG A 255 16.95 -8.94 -15.54
C ARG A 255 17.74 -7.90 -16.29
#